data_38413d93b8ad5dbbe1301eba52db87d2
#
_entry.id   38413d93b8ad5dbbe1301eba52db87d2
#
_cell.length_a   1.000
_cell.length_b   1.000
_cell.length_c   1.000
_cell.angle_alpha   90.00
_cell.angle_beta   90.00
_cell.angle_gamma   90.00
#
_symmetry.space_group_name_H-M   'P 1'
#
loop_
_entity.id
_entity.type
_entity.pdbx_description
1 polymer ?
#
loop_
_entity_poly.entity_id
_entity_poly.type
_entity_poly.pdbx_seq_one_letter_code
_entity_poly.pdbx_strand_id
1 'polypeptide(L)'
;AKAIERVLASDRLNLVGLHFHIGSQIFEIEPFRLAVESLAELKGDWLKMLDLGGGLGISYGDTDEPPEIASYVDLKVAAVREFFDEDVRILVEPGRSLVGTAGVTIYTVGTIKEIDGIRTYLSVNGGMSDNLRPMLYDAKYAAVIADRADDPAERVVTIAGSHCESGDILVRDVALADPRVGDILLTPATGAYGHSMANNYNGMPRPPVIFCEDGQSRVVVRRETYEDLLVRDV
;
A
#
# COMPACT_ATOMS: atom_id res chain seq x y z
N ALA A 1 -9.05 30.28 4.49
CA ALA A 1 -9.71 31.57 4.22
C ALA A 1 -9.06 32.33 3.06
N LYS A 2 -7.83 32.88 3.16
CA LYS A 2 -7.20 33.73 2.11
C LYS A 2 -7.11 33.05 0.72
N ALA A 3 -6.88 31.73 0.60
CA ALA A 3 -6.86 31.05 -0.67
C ALA A 3 -8.27 31.00 -1.31
N ILE A 4 -9.30 30.76 -0.51
CA ILE A 4 -10.70 30.77 -0.95
C ILE A 4 -11.07 32.17 -1.48
N GLU A 5 -10.80 33.20 -0.72
CA GLU A 5 -11.06 34.62 -1.13
C GLU A 5 -10.39 34.94 -2.48
N ARG A 6 -9.13 34.52 -2.64
CA ARG A 6 -8.38 34.73 -3.88
C ARG A 6 -8.96 34.00 -5.09
N VAL A 7 -9.44 32.76 -4.89
CA VAL A 7 -10.06 31.95 -5.96
C VAL A 7 -11.43 32.58 -6.33
N LEU A 8 -12.23 32.95 -5.33
CA LEU A 8 -13.53 33.57 -5.55
C LEU A 8 -13.43 34.96 -6.25
N ALA A 9 -12.33 35.70 -6.04
CA ALA A 9 -12.06 36.95 -6.72
C ALA A 9 -11.54 36.80 -8.15
N SER A 10 -11.29 35.57 -8.62
CA SER A 10 -10.75 35.29 -9.96
C SER A 10 -11.87 35.04 -10.95
N ASP A 11 -11.82 35.73 -12.10
CA ASP A 11 -12.71 35.52 -13.26
C ASP A 11 -12.33 34.27 -14.11
N ARG A 12 -11.21 33.63 -13.79
CA ARG A 12 -10.67 32.45 -14.49
C ARG A 12 -10.81 31.15 -13.71
N LEU A 13 -11.20 31.18 -12.45
CA LEU A 13 -11.31 30.03 -11.57
C LEU A 13 -12.74 29.89 -11.07
N ASN A 14 -13.20 28.66 -10.94
CA ASN A 14 -14.48 28.33 -10.35
C ASN A 14 -14.25 27.44 -9.14
N LEU A 15 -14.43 27.96 -7.93
CA LEU A 15 -14.30 27.18 -6.71
C LEU A 15 -15.58 26.36 -6.50
N VAL A 16 -15.46 25.05 -6.50
CA VAL A 16 -16.59 24.13 -6.37
C VAL A 16 -16.56 23.25 -5.12
N GLY A 17 -15.40 23.17 -4.45
CA GLY A 17 -15.27 22.28 -3.30
C GLY A 17 -13.98 22.46 -2.52
N LEU A 18 -13.88 21.68 -1.46
CA LEU A 18 -12.69 21.54 -0.63
C LEU A 18 -12.25 20.07 -0.62
N HIS A 19 -10.96 19.88 -0.47
CA HIS A 19 -10.32 18.57 -0.31
C HIS A 19 -9.45 18.54 0.94
N PHE A 20 -9.44 17.41 1.63
CA PHE A 20 -8.43 17.12 2.64
C PHE A 20 -7.95 15.66 2.54
N HIS A 21 -6.73 15.44 3.01
CA HIS A 21 -6.18 14.10 3.20
C HIS A 21 -5.37 14.12 4.50
N ILE A 22 -5.85 13.42 5.54
CA ILE A 22 -5.31 13.55 6.90
C ILE A 22 -4.16 12.57 7.22
N GLY A 23 -3.88 11.66 6.31
CA GLY A 23 -2.79 10.70 6.51
C GLY A 23 -3.02 9.38 5.79
N SER A 24 -2.24 8.37 6.14
CA SER A 24 -2.25 7.06 5.51
C SER A 24 -2.10 5.97 6.56
N GLN A 25 -2.70 4.79 6.32
CA GLN A 25 -2.72 3.66 7.24
C GLN A 25 -3.34 4.04 8.60
N ILE A 26 -4.53 4.66 8.54
CA ILE A 26 -5.26 5.14 9.70
C ILE A 26 -6.25 4.06 10.14
N PHE A 27 -6.16 3.63 11.40
CA PHE A 27 -7.04 2.63 11.99
C PHE A 27 -8.18 3.23 12.81
N GLU A 28 -8.00 4.45 13.34
CA GLU A 28 -9.03 5.17 14.06
C GLU A 28 -9.89 5.98 13.10
N ILE A 29 -11.23 5.82 13.15
CA ILE A 29 -12.12 6.54 12.21
C ILE A 29 -12.55 7.91 12.69
N GLU A 30 -12.56 8.19 14.00
CA GLU A 30 -12.98 9.48 14.57
C GLU A 30 -12.16 10.69 14.03
N PRO A 31 -10.86 10.59 13.77
CA PRO A 31 -10.11 11.70 13.15
C PRO A 31 -10.69 12.18 11.82
N PHE A 32 -11.36 11.32 11.06
CA PHE A 32 -12.02 11.72 9.82
C PHE A 32 -13.24 12.61 10.07
N ARG A 33 -14.02 12.34 11.14
CA ARG A 33 -15.14 13.20 11.55
C ARG A 33 -14.65 14.58 11.96
N LEU A 34 -13.60 14.64 12.78
CA LEU A 34 -12.99 15.89 13.22
C LEU A 34 -12.43 16.71 12.04
N ALA A 35 -11.88 16.04 11.03
CA ALA A 35 -11.42 16.73 9.82
C ALA A 35 -12.59 17.36 9.04
N VAL A 36 -13.73 16.65 8.92
CA VAL A 36 -14.95 17.21 8.29
C VAL A 36 -15.44 18.41 9.08
N GLU A 37 -15.56 18.29 10.41
CA GLU A 37 -15.97 19.38 11.30
C GLU A 37 -15.11 20.63 11.12
N SER A 38 -13.79 20.47 11.00
CA SER A 38 -12.85 21.59 10.81
C SER A 38 -13.08 22.39 9.52
N LEU A 39 -13.70 21.76 8.51
CA LEU A 39 -14.05 22.46 7.26
C LEU A 39 -15.34 23.27 7.36
N ALA A 40 -16.17 23.04 8.36
CA ALA A 40 -17.45 23.73 8.50
C ALA A 40 -17.32 25.26 8.60
N GLU A 41 -16.22 25.74 9.18
CA GLU A 41 -15.91 27.18 9.27
C GLU A 41 -15.58 27.82 7.90
N LEU A 42 -15.30 26.98 6.87
CA LEU A 42 -14.91 27.42 5.54
C LEU A 42 -16.04 27.33 4.52
N LYS A 43 -17.25 26.90 4.94
CA LYS A 43 -18.37 26.73 4.02
C LYS A 43 -18.89 28.07 3.48
N GLY A 44 -19.45 28.02 2.27
CA GLY A 44 -20.12 29.13 1.62
C GLY A 44 -20.99 28.66 0.47
N ASP A 45 -21.80 29.52 -0.15
CA ASP A 45 -22.74 29.18 -1.22
C ASP A 45 -22.10 28.57 -2.47
N TRP A 46 -20.78 28.73 -2.60
CA TRP A 46 -19.97 28.14 -3.67
C TRP A 46 -19.67 26.65 -3.46
N LEU A 47 -19.87 26.11 -2.25
CA LEU A 47 -19.49 24.74 -1.91
C LEU A 47 -20.50 23.74 -2.51
N LYS A 48 -20.07 22.97 -3.48
CA LYS A 48 -20.86 21.94 -4.16
C LYS A 48 -20.37 20.52 -3.86
N MET A 49 -19.12 20.39 -3.42
CA MET A 49 -18.55 19.08 -3.11
C MET A 49 -17.49 19.15 -2.01
N LEU A 50 -17.35 18.05 -1.31
CA LEU A 50 -16.25 17.78 -0.38
C LEU A 50 -15.56 16.48 -0.79
N ASP A 51 -14.27 16.57 -1.05
CA ASP A 51 -13.43 15.40 -1.19
C ASP A 51 -12.73 15.12 0.14
N LEU A 52 -13.13 14.03 0.76
CA LEU A 52 -12.70 13.66 2.10
C LEU A 52 -11.44 12.79 2.10
N GLY A 53 -10.74 12.75 0.95
CA GLY A 53 -9.49 12.01 0.79
C GLY A 53 -9.61 10.52 1.09
N GLY A 54 -8.47 9.88 1.16
CA GLY A 54 -8.32 8.47 1.54
C GLY A 54 -7.82 8.30 2.97
N GLY A 55 -6.89 7.36 3.13
CA GLY A 55 -6.14 7.14 4.37
C GLY A 55 -6.56 5.93 5.18
N LEU A 56 -7.67 5.25 4.85
CA LEU A 56 -8.10 4.03 5.55
C LEU A 56 -7.02 2.97 5.51
N GLY A 57 -6.68 2.42 6.69
CA GLY A 57 -5.70 1.36 6.86
C GLY A 57 -6.19 0.00 6.38
N ILE A 58 -5.25 -0.90 6.15
CA ILE A 58 -5.49 -2.33 5.89
C ILE A 58 -4.56 -3.17 6.76
N SER A 59 -4.89 -4.44 6.94
CA SER A 59 -3.97 -5.38 7.57
C SER A 59 -2.80 -5.73 6.63
N TYR A 60 -1.59 -5.67 7.16
CA TYR A 60 -0.35 -6.18 6.57
C TYR A 60 0.17 -7.43 7.30
N GLY A 61 -0.36 -7.71 8.48
CA GLY A 61 -0.01 -8.85 9.32
C GLY A 61 -1.10 -9.13 10.35
N ASP A 62 -0.94 -10.21 11.10
CA ASP A 62 -1.97 -10.78 11.98
C ASP A 62 -2.35 -9.89 13.18
N THR A 63 -1.56 -8.84 13.46
CA THR A 63 -1.81 -7.91 14.57
C THR A 63 -2.56 -6.64 14.17
N ASP A 64 -2.82 -6.45 12.89
CA ASP A 64 -3.50 -5.27 12.38
C ASP A 64 -5.02 -5.49 12.38
N GLU A 65 -5.77 -4.58 12.98
CA GLU A 65 -7.22 -4.60 13.05
C GLU A 65 -7.80 -3.36 12.35
N PRO A 66 -7.82 -3.33 11.01
CA PRO A 66 -8.36 -2.19 10.27
C PRO A 66 -9.88 -2.09 10.43
N PRO A 67 -10.44 -0.88 10.48
CA PRO A 67 -11.90 -0.71 10.50
C PRO A 67 -12.49 -1.15 9.15
N GLU A 68 -13.75 -1.57 9.20
CA GLU A 68 -14.48 -1.92 7.98
C GLU A 68 -14.71 -0.70 7.08
N ILE A 69 -14.67 -0.90 5.78
CA ILE A 69 -14.92 0.16 4.78
C ILE A 69 -16.31 0.78 4.98
N ALA A 70 -17.32 -0.04 5.31
CA ALA A 70 -18.68 0.45 5.57
C ALA A 70 -18.67 1.46 6.73
N SER A 71 -18.09 1.12 7.87
CA SER A 71 -18.01 2.01 9.04
C SER A 71 -17.29 3.32 8.73
N TYR A 72 -16.22 3.25 7.95
CA TYR A 72 -15.49 4.43 7.49
C TYR A 72 -16.33 5.35 6.59
N VAL A 73 -17.08 4.78 5.66
CA VAL A 73 -17.93 5.55 4.74
C VAL A 73 -19.13 6.14 5.50
N ASP A 74 -19.79 5.33 6.35
CA ASP A 74 -20.96 5.77 7.12
C ASP A 74 -20.61 6.94 8.06
N LEU A 75 -19.47 6.87 8.75
CA LEU A 75 -18.99 7.97 9.59
C LEU A 75 -18.75 9.25 8.78
N LYS A 76 -18.10 9.16 7.63
CA LYS A 76 -17.84 10.33 6.77
C LYS A 76 -19.13 10.94 6.23
N VAL A 77 -20.05 10.10 5.78
CA VAL A 77 -21.37 10.58 5.31
C VAL A 77 -22.15 11.25 6.45
N ALA A 78 -22.20 10.62 7.62
CA ALA A 78 -22.86 11.19 8.79
C ALA A 78 -22.26 12.55 9.18
N ALA A 79 -20.92 12.64 9.23
CA ALA A 79 -20.23 13.90 9.55
C ALA A 79 -20.52 15.00 8.54
N VAL A 80 -20.54 14.70 7.23
CA VAL A 80 -20.90 15.71 6.23
C VAL A 80 -22.35 16.15 6.41
N ARG A 81 -23.28 15.25 6.67
CA ARG A 81 -24.70 15.60 6.89
C ARG A 81 -24.97 16.34 8.20
N GLU A 82 -24.06 16.23 9.19
CA GLU A 82 -24.12 17.02 10.43
C GLU A 82 -23.72 18.48 10.21
N PHE A 83 -22.67 18.76 9.41
CA PHE A 83 -22.07 20.08 9.30
C PHE A 83 -22.36 20.82 8.00
N PHE A 84 -22.83 20.12 6.95
CA PHE A 84 -23.05 20.66 5.61
C PHE A 84 -24.43 20.33 5.07
N ASP A 85 -24.83 21.07 4.02
CA ASP A 85 -26.14 20.91 3.40
C ASP A 85 -26.28 19.55 2.67
N GLU A 86 -27.51 19.05 2.54
CA GLU A 86 -27.79 17.73 1.98
C GLU A 86 -27.38 17.57 0.50
N ASP A 87 -27.31 18.66 -0.24
CA ASP A 87 -26.96 18.68 -1.66
C ASP A 87 -25.44 18.67 -1.91
N VAL A 88 -24.61 18.80 -0.86
CA VAL A 88 -23.16 18.73 -0.99
C VAL A 88 -22.76 17.30 -1.39
N ARG A 89 -22.09 17.20 -2.54
CA ARG A 89 -21.58 15.93 -3.05
C ARG A 89 -20.35 15.47 -2.27
N ILE A 90 -20.33 14.22 -1.87
CA ILE A 90 -19.24 13.59 -1.13
C ILE A 90 -18.38 12.77 -2.08
N LEU A 91 -17.06 12.96 -2.02
CA LEU A 91 -16.05 12.14 -2.67
C LEU A 91 -15.12 11.56 -1.62
N VAL A 92 -14.56 10.38 -1.91
CA VAL A 92 -13.56 9.69 -1.08
C VAL A 92 -12.53 9.01 -1.97
N GLU A 93 -11.29 8.87 -1.47
CA GLU A 93 -10.14 8.33 -2.21
C GLU A 93 -9.49 7.13 -1.48
N PRO A 94 -10.21 6.07 -1.12
CA PRO A 94 -9.70 4.99 -0.27
C PRO A 94 -8.84 3.99 -1.05
N GLY A 95 -7.86 4.43 -1.83
CA GLY A 95 -7.08 3.62 -2.77
C GLY A 95 -6.47 2.36 -2.17
N ARG A 96 -5.78 2.48 -1.02
CA ARG A 96 -5.16 1.34 -0.33
C ARG A 96 -6.17 0.27 0.04
N SER A 97 -7.28 0.64 0.64
CA SER A 97 -8.29 -0.31 1.12
C SER A 97 -9.06 -1.00 -0.01
N LEU A 98 -9.06 -0.43 -1.22
CA LEU A 98 -9.68 -1.06 -2.38
C LEU A 98 -8.81 -2.15 -3.02
N VAL A 99 -7.49 -1.95 -3.10
CA VAL A 99 -6.62 -2.84 -3.89
C VAL A 99 -5.47 -3.46 -3.10
N GLY A 100 -5.19 -2.99 -1.89
CA GLY A 100 -4.02 -3.42 -1.12
C GLY A 100 -4.00 -4.91 -0.87
N THR A 101 -5.08 -5.46 -0.33
CA THR A 101 -5.21 -6.88 0.00
C THR A 101 -5.48 -7.78 -1.21
N ALA A 102 -5.85 -7.19 -2.37
CA ALA A 102 -6.08 -7.94 -3.61
C ALA A 102 -4.78 -8.35 -4.31
N GLY A 103 -3.63 -7.86 -3.89
CA GLY A 103 -2.35 -8.15 -4.52
C GLY A 103 -1.38 -8.87 -3.60
N VAL A 104 -0.60 -9.77 -4.18
CA VAL A 104 0.52 -10.47 -3.54
C VAL A 104 1.78 -10.29 -4.39
N THR A 105 2.95 -10.27 -3.75
CA THR A 105 4.22 -10.37 -4.46
C THR A 105 4.80 -11.77 -4.26
N ILE A 106 5.24 -12.38 -5.34
CA ILE A 106 5.75 -13.75 -5.39
C ILE A 106 7.26 -13.72 -5.59
N TYR A 107 7.96 -14.46 -4.76
CA TYR A 107 9.41 -14.62 -4.83
C TYR A 107 9.79 -16.10 -4.88
N THR A 108 10.99 -16.38 -5.38
CA THR A 108 11.62 -17.70 -5.25
C THR A 108 12.66 -17.63 -4.16
N VAL A 109 12.62 -18.60 -3.24
CA VAL A 109 13.63 -18.76 -2.19
C VAL A 109 14.96 -19.15 -2.81
N GLY A 110 15.98 -18.37 -2.54
CA GLY A 110 17.36 -18.61 -2.96
C GLY A 110 18.17 -19.35 -1.89
N THR A 111 19.07 -18.64 -1.23
CA THR A 111 19.95 -19.22 -0.20
C THR A 111 19.30 -19.09 1.18
N ILE A 112 19.42 -20.14 2.00
CA ILE A 112 19.12 -20.10 3.43
C ILE A 112 20.44 -20.15 4.18
N LYS A 113 20.73 -19.11 5.00
CA LYS A 113 21.94 -18.97 5.77
C LYS A 113 21.62 -18.88 7.26
N GLU A 114 22.02 -19.88 7.99
CA GLU A 114 21.94 -19.88 9.44
C GLU A 114 23.22 -19.29 10.04
N ILE A 115 23.05 -18.42 11.03
CA ILE A 115 24.13 -17.86 11.86
C ILE A 115 23.81 -18.28 13.28
N ASP A 116 24.55 -19.26 13.77
CA ASP A 116 24.31 -19.93 15.05
C ASP A 116 24.09 -18.92 16.20
N GLY A 117 22.99 -19.08 16.91
CA GLY A 117 22.62 -18.24 18.04
C GLY A 117 22.28 -16.79 17.73
N ILE A 118 22.24 -16.40 16.43
CA ILE A 118 21.96 -15.04 16.02
C ILE A 118 20.68 -14.99 15.18
N ARG A 119 20.68 -15.57 13.97
CA ARG A 119 19.55 -15.44 13.03
C ARG A 119 19.69 -16.37 11.83
N THR A 120 18.55 -16.80 11.28
CA THR A 120 18.48 -17.44 9.97
C THR A 120 18.02 -16.41 8.94
N TYR A 121 18.83 -16.21 7.90
CA TYR A 121 18.46 -15.43 6.72
C TYR A 121 17.95 -16.34 5.61
N LEU A 122 16.90 -15.89 4.94
CA LEU A 122 16.35 -16.50 3.75
C LEU A 122 16.40 -15.46 2.62
N SER A 123 17.20 -15.70 1.59
CA SER A 123 17.28 -14.77 0.45
C SER A 123 16.19 -15.08 -0.58
N VAL A 124 15.75 -14.05 -1.30
CA VAL A 124 14.79 -14.16 -2.39
C VAL A 124 15.32 -13.46 -3.65
N ASN A 125 14.73 -13.80 -4.81
CA ASN A 125 15.10 -13.25 -6.12
C ASN A 125 14.47 -11.86 -6.41
N GLY A 126 14.17 -11.09 -5.40
CA GLY A 126 13.68 -9.72 -5.46
C GLY A 126 14.20 -8.92 -4.27
N GLY A 127 13.51 -7.87 -3.87
CA GLY A 127 13.93 -7.07 -2.72
C GLY A 127 13.33 -5.67 -2.72
N MET A 128 14.10 -4.70 -2.22
CA MET A 128 13.68 -3.30 -2.10
C MET A 128 13.34 -2.64 -3.44
N SER A 129 13.77 -3.18 -4.58
CA SER A 129 13.36 -2.69 -5.89
C SER A 129 11.92 -3.04 -6.25
N ASP A 130 11.35 -4.09 -5.64
CA ASP A 130 9.98 -4.56 -5.88
C ASP A 130 9.04 -4.08 -4.78
N ASN A 131 9.48 -4.16 -3.51
CA ASN A 131 8.77 -3.71 -2.34
C ASN A 131 9.66 -2.80 -1.49
N LEU A 132 9.65 -1.52 -1.79
CA LEU A 132 10.47 -0.51 -1.12
C LEU A 132 9.96 -0.16 0.29
N ARG A 133 8.71 -0.46 0.60
CA ARG A 133 8.04 0.04 1.81
C ARG A 133 8.64 -0.44 3.13
N PRO A 134 9.15 -1.68 3.28
CA PRO A 134 9.86 -2.08 4.51
C PRO A 134 11.07 -1.20 4.80
N MET A 135 11.88 -0.89 3.78
CA MET A 135 13.06 -0.06 3.95
C MET A 135 12.71 1.42 4.19
N LEU A 136 11.74 1.96 3.42
CA LEU A 136 11.44 3.40 3.42
C LEU A 136 10.58 3.83 4.62
N TYR A 137 9.66 2.97 5.06
CA TYR A 137 8.64 3.29 6.07
C TYR A 137 8.65 2.34 7.27
N ASP A 138 9.62 1.42 7.36
CA ASP A 138 9.62 0.34 8.34
C ASP A 138 8.29 -0.48 8.32
N ALA A 139 7.69 -0.56 7.13
CA ALA A 139 6.43 -1.25 6.95
C ALA A 139 6.60 -2.75 7.19
N LYS A 140 5.79 -3.29 8.08
CA LYS A 140 5.79 -4.72 8.39
C LYS A 140 4.91 -5.45 7.38
N TYR A 141 5.38 -6.59 6.92
CA TYR A 141 4.66 -7.50 6.03
C TYR A 141 4.67 -8.90 6.60
N ALA A 142 3.63 -9.66 6.29
CA ALA A 142 3.64 -11.11 6.46
C ALA A 142 4.34 -11.80 5.28
N ALA A 143 4.68 -13.06 5.47
CA ALA A 143 5.13 -13.94 4.40
C ALA A 143 4.69 -15.37 4.68
N VAL A 144 4.44 -16.14 3.62
CA VAL A 144 4.08 -17.56 3.69
C VAL A 144 4.76 -18.34 2.57
N ILE A 145 5.00 -19.64 2.79
CA ILE A 145 5.40 -20.56 1.72
C ILE A 145 4.13 -21.01 1.01
N ALA A 146 4.06 -20.80 -0.32
CA ALA A 146 2.82 -20.88 -1.08
C ALA A 146 2.08 -22.24 -0.99
N ASP A 147 2.83 -23.33 -1.06
CA ASP A 147 2.30 -24.70 -1.02
C ASP A 147 2.15 -25.27 0.41
N ARG A 148 2.54 -24.50 1.42
CA ARG A 148 2.49 -24.86 2.85
C ARG A 148 1.94 -23.73 3.72
N ALA A 149 1.04 -22.90 3.16
CA ALA A 149 0.51 -21.74 3.87
C ALA A 149 -0.29 -22.11 5.13
N ASP A 150 -0.91 -23.29 5.13
CA ASP A 150 -1.74 -23.80 6.24
C ASP A 150 -0.94 -24.73 7.19
N ASP A 151 0.31 -25.02 6.89
CA ASP A 151 1.17 -25.88 7.71
C ASP A 151 1.72 -25.09 8.93
N PRO A 152 2.09 -25.79 10.02
CA PRO A 152 2.70 -25.14 11.18
C PRO A 152 3.95 -24.35 10.82
N ALA A 153 3.95 -23.06 11.13
CA ALA A 153 5.04 -22.13 10.89
C ALA A 153 5.98 -22.11 12.12
N GLU A 154 7.02 -22.94 12.10
CA GLU A 154 7.90 -23.14 13.26
C GLU A 154 9.30 -22.55 13.07
N ARG A 155 9.73 -22.32 11.82
CA ARG A 155 11.06 -21.80 11.55
C ARG A 155 11.08 -20.28 11.41
N VAL A 156 11.65 -19.60 12.39
CA VAL A 156 11.79 -18.13 12.35
C VAL A 156 12.95 -17.75 11.43
N VAL A 157 12.66 -16.88 10.43
CA VAL A 157 13.64 -16.38 9.47
C VAL A 157 13.51 -14.88 9.25
N THR A 158 14.58 -14.26 8.76
CA THR A 158 14.54 -12.89 8.19
C THR A 158 14.71 -13.00 6.68
N ILE A 159 13.73 -12.47 5.93
CA ILE A 159 13.72 -12.51 4.47
C ILE A 159 14.50 -11.31 3.94
N ALA A 160 15.60 -11.61 3.25
CA ALA A 160 16.51 -10.63 2.66
C ALA A 160 16.37 -10.63 1.13
N GLY A 161 16.42 -9.45 0.55
CA GLY A 161 16.46 -9.28 -0.90
C GLY A 161 17.83 -9.56 -1.52
N SER A 162 17.95 -9.25 -2.79
CA SER A 162 19.14 -9.53 -3.61
C SER A 162 20.07 -8.33 -3.80
N HIS A 163 19.76 -7.18 -3.15
CA HIS A 163 20.55 -5.96 -3.28
C HIS A 163 21.75 -5.94 -2.32
N CYS A 164 22.83 -5.31 -2.73
CA CYS A 164 24.00 -5.07 -1.88
C CYS A 164 23.75 -3.93 -0.89
N GLU A 165 22.70 -4.08 -0.09
CA GLU A 165 22.22 -3.11 0.89
C GLU A 165 21.84 -3.79 2.20
N SER A 166 22.31 -3.31 3.33
CA SER A 166 21.94 -3.85 4.65
C SER A 166 20.46 -3.62 5.00
N GLY A 167 19.83 -2.64 4.36
CA GLY A 167 18.40 -2.34 4.48
C GLY A 167 17.49 -3.19 3.61
N ASP A 168 18.03 -4.04 2.72
CA ASP A 168 17.22 -4.88 1.82
C ASP A 168 16.63 -6.10 2.56
N ILE A 169 15.80 -5.80 3.52
CA ILE A 169 15.05 -6.75 4.33
C ILE A 169 13.56 -6.57 4.06
N LEU A 170 12.94 -7.59 3.49
CA LEU A 170 11.53 -7.57 3.17
C LEU A 170 10.65 -7.86 4.39
N VAL A 171 11.01 -8.89 5.17
CA VAL A 171 10.29 -9.25 6.40
C VAL A 171 11.30 -9.70 7.46
N ARG A 172 11.16 -9.18 8.67
CA ARG A 172 12.01 -9.55 9.81
C ARG A 172 11.33 -10.56 10.70
N ASP A 173 12.11 -11.58 11.10
CA ASP A 173 11.79 -12.52 12.17
C ASP A 173 10.36 -13.13 12.02
N VAL A 174 10.04 -13.58 10.80
CA VAL A 174 8.76 -14.22 10.48
C VAL A 174 8.89 -15.74 10.59
N ALA A 175 7.87 -16.39 11.18
CA ALA A 175 7.78 -17.84 11.21
C ALA A 175 7.26 -18.36 9.87
N LEU A 176 7.92 -19.37 9.30
CA LEU A 176 7.55 -20.04 8.06
C LEU A 176 7.47 -21.57 8.24
N ALA A 177 6.63 -22.21 7.43
CA ALA A 177 6.50 -23.66 7.36
C ALA A 177 7.65 -24.28 6.55
N ASP A 178 8.66 -24.84 7.24
CA ASP A 178 9.83 -25.55 6.71
C ASP A 178 10.34 -25.02 5.34
N PRO A 179 10.82 -23.77 5.28
CA PRO A 179 11.23 -23.14 4.03
C PRO A 179 12.47 -23.83 3.43
N ARG A 180 12.46 -24.02 2.11
CA ARG A 180 13.51 -24.70 1.35
C ARG A 180 13.94 -23.84 0.16
N VAL A 181 15.17 -24.04 -0.29
CA VAL A 181 15.66 -23.42 -1.55
C VAL A 181 14.79 -23.89 -2.72
N GLY A 182 14.33 -22.93 -3.54
CA GLY A 182 13.44 -23.17 -4.67
C GLY A 182 11.95 -23.02 -4.34
N ASP A 183 11.56 -22.91 -3.08
CA ASP A 183 10.17 -22.65 -2.71
C ASP A 183 9.65 -21.34 -3.26
N ILE A 184 8.34 -21.29 -3.44
CA ILE A 184 7.64 -20.04 -3.74
C ILE A 184 7.20 -19.38 -2.43
N LEU A 185 7.69 -18.17 -2.20
CA LEU A 185 7.33 -17.33 -1.05
C LEU A 185 6.36 -16.24 -1.50
N LEU A 186 5.30 -16.05 -0.76
CA LEU A 186 4.30 -15.00 -0.96
C LEU A 186 4.44 -13.93 0.10
N THR A 187 4.38 -12.65 -0.30
CA THR A 187 4.16 -11.49 0.57
C THR A 187 2.80 -10.91 0.24
N PRO A 188 1.80 -11.01 1.13
CA PRO A 188 0.45 -10.49 0.89
C PRO A 188 0.39 -8.96 1.00
N ALA A 189 -0.79 -8.40 0.70
CA ALA A 189 -1.14 -6.98 0.83
C ALA A 189 -0.21 -6.02 0.04
N THR A 190 0.30 -6.45 -1.12
CA THR A 190 1.17 -5.62 -1.98
C THR A 190 0.44 -4.97 -3.17
N GLY A 191 -0.90 -5.08 -3.24
CA GLY A 191 -1.69 -4.54 -4.35
C GLY A 191 -1.70 -3.01 -4.44
N ALA A 192 -1.45 -2.32 -3.32
CA ALA A 192 -1.29 -0.87 -3.30
C ALA A 192 0.18 -0.50 -3.07
N TYR A 193 0.67 0.48 -3.86
CA TYR A 193 2.04 1.04 -3.80
C TYR A 193 3.19 0.06 -4.15
N GLY A 194 2.97 -1.26 -4.25
CA GLY A 194 4.00 -2.22 -4.65
C GLY A 194 4.61 -1.84 -5.99
N HIS A 195 3.91 -2.12 -7.08
CA HIS A 195 4.42 -1.86 -8.42
C HIS A 195 4.67 -0.36 -8.72
N SER A 196 3.86 0.55 -8.18
CA SER A 196 4.03 2.00 -8.43
C SER A 196 5.29 2.59 -7.80
N MET A 197 5.82 1.96 -6.75
CA MET A 197 7.08 2.32 -6.10
C MET A 197 8.26 1.47 -6.58
N ALA A 198 8.00 0.45 -7.40
CA ALA A 198 9.05 -0.39 -7.95
C ALA A 198 10.04 0.45 -8.77
N ASN A 199 11.32 0.12 -8.65
CA ASN A 199 12.40 0.92 -9.21
C ASN A 199 13.49 0.04 -9.81
N ASN A 200 14.43 0.67 -10.50
CA ASN A 200 15.54 -0.03 -11.16
C ASN A 200 16.86 0.10 -10.38
N TYR A 201 16.80 0.24 -9.06
CA TYR A 201 18.00 0.29 -8.24
C TYR A 201 18.88 -0.94 -8.46
N ASN A 202 20.20 -0.73 -8.55
CA ASN A 202 21.21 -1.75 -8.91
C ASN A 202 20.96 -2.43 -10.28
N GLY A 203 20.24 -1.77 -11.20
CA GLY A 203 19.94 -2.33 -12.52
C GLY A 203 18.94 -3.49 -12.50
N MET A 204 18.12 -3.58 -11.46
CA MET A 204 17.09 -4.64 -11.37
C MET A 204 15.89 -4.30 -12.25
N PRO A 205 15.45 -5.19 -13.15
CA PRO A 205 14.23 -5.03 -13.90
C PRO A 205 12.99 -5.11 -12.99
N ARG A 206 12.01 -4.23 -13.23
CA ARG A 206 10.75 -4.27 -12.46
C ARG A 206 9.97 -5.55 -12.72
N PRO A 207 9.26 -6.09 -11.71
CA PRO A 207 8.45 -7.30 -11.86
C PRO A 207 7.24 -7.07 -12.78
N PRO A 208 6.64 -8.13 -13.33
CA PRO A 208 5.38 -8.03 -14.07
C PRO A 208 4.21 -7.80 -13.12
N VAL A 209 3.09 -7.33 -13.67
CA VAL A 209 1.79 -7.37 -13.00
C VAL A 209 0.89 -8.37 -13.73
N ILE A 210 0.34 -9.31 -12.97
CA ILE A 210 -0.51 -10.38 -13.49
C ILE A 210 -1.84 -10.32 -12.75
N PHE A 211 -2.92 -10.25 -13.49
CA PHE A 211 -4.27 -10.37 -12.93
C PHE A 211 -4.70 -11.83 -12.97
N CYS A 212 -5.25 -12.30 -11.87
CA CYS A 212 -5.80 -13.64 -11.71
C CYS A 212 -7.29 -13.55 -11.39
N GLU A 213 -8.13 -14.24 -12.17
CA GLU A 213 -9.58 -14.28 -12.03
C GLU A 213 -10.08 -15.63 -12.52
N ASP A 214 -10.95 -16.29 -11.79
CA ASP A 214 -11.60 -17.56 -12.16
C ASP A 214 -10.62 -18.64 -12.65
N GLY A 215 -9.46 -18.78 -12.00
CA GLY A 215 -8.43 -19.76 -12.37
C GLY A 215 -7.64 -19.40 -13.64
N GLN A 216 -7.88 -18.25 -14.22
CA GLN A 216 -7.13 -17.73 -15.37
C GLN A 216 -6.15 -16.64 -14.93
N SER A 217 -5.05 -16.51 -15.66
CA SER A 217 -4.07 -15.46 -15.44
C SER A 217 -3.84 -14.64 -16.71
N ARG A 218 -3.65 -13.33 -16.54
CA ARG A 218 -3.40 -12.41 -17.65
C ARG A 218 -2.33 -11.39 -17.27
N VAL A 219 -1.27 -11.32 -18.07
CA VAL A 219 -0.24 -10.28 -17.90
C VAL A 219 -0.84 -8.93 -18.30
N VAL A 220 -0.85 -7.97 -17.38
CA VAL A 220 -1.31 -6.59 -17.63
C VAL A 220 -0.15 -5.60 -17.71
N VAL A 221 0.96 -5.90 -17.03
CA VAL A 221 2.26 -5.23 -17.21
C VAL A 221 3.31 -6.31 -17.39
N ARG A 222 4.03 -6.30 -18.49
CA ARG A 222 5.12 -7.27 -18.70
C ARG A 222 6.31 -6.99 -17.78
N ARG A 223 7.10 -7.99 -17.48
CA ARG A 223 8.39 -7.81 -16.82
C ARG A 223 9.30 -6.93 -17.68
N GLU A 224 10.06 -6.04 -17.07
CA GLU A 224 11.14 -5.34 -17.76
C GLU A 224 12.25 -6.32 -18.15
N THR A 225 12.88 -6.06 -19.30
CA THR A 225 14.10 -6.72 -19.73
C THR A 225 15.32 -5.81 -19.45
N TYR A 226 16.51 -6.31 -19.61
CA TYR A 226 17.71 -5.46 -19.48
C TYR A 226 17.78 -4.40 -20.59
N GLU A 227 17.24 -4.69 -21.78
CA GLU A 227 17.14 -3.73 -22.87
C GLU A 227 16.22 -2.55 -22.50
N ASP A 228 15.16 -2.78 -21.74
CA ASP A 228 14.30 -1.70 -21.25
C ASP A 228 15.06 -0.71 -20.36
N LEU A 229 16.07 -1.16 -19.62
CA LEU A 229 16.88 -0.29 -18.77
C LEU A 229 17.76 0.65 -19.60
N LEU A 230 18.12 0.23 -20.81
CA LEU A 230 19.04 0.97 -21.71
C LEU A 230 18.31 1.89 -22.70
N VAL A 231 16.99 1.90 -22.68
CA VAL A 231 16.16 2.63 -23.69
C VAL A 231 16.45 4.14 -23.74
N ARG A 232 17.04 4.72 -22.72
CA ARG A 232 17.41 6.14 -22.65
C ARG A 232 18.89 6.40 -22.92
N ASP A 233 19.69 5.37 -23.08
CA ASP A 233 21.11 5.51 -23.36
C ASP A 233 21.29 5.91 -24.82
N VAL A 234 22.17 6.88 -25.09
CA VAL A 234 22.43 7.47 -26.41
C VAL A 234 23.91 7.40 -26.77
#